data_b0ff93d1912065e4582e6afe808812ee
#
_entry.id   b0ff93d1912065e4582e6afe808812ee
#
_cell.length_a   1.000
_cell.length_b   1.000
_cell.length_c   1.000
_cell.angle_alpha   90.00
_cell.angle_beta   90.00
_cell.angle_gamma   90.00
#
_symmetry.space_group_name_H-M   'P 1'
#
loop_
_entity.id
_entity.type
_entity.pdbx_description
1 polymer ?
#
loop_
_entity_poly.entity_id
_entity_poly.type
_entity_poly.pdbx_seq_one_letter_code
_entity_poly.pdbx_strand_id
1 'polypeptide(L)'
;EVTIKATGKQWFWTYDYPDNGFSFDSLMVQEKDLKPGQPRLLAVDNEVVVPVNKVIRVQVIGADVIHAFAVPSFGIKIDAVPGRLNETWFRATREGVYYGQCSELCGKDHAYMPITVRVVNDTDYAAWLDKAK
;
A
#
# COMPACT_ATOMS: atom_id res chain seq x y z
N GLU A 1 -5.20 16.76 2.93
CA GLU A 1 -5.04 15.69 1.94
C GLU A 1 -3.63 15.12 2.01
N VAL A 2 -3.52 13.81 2.01
CA VAL A 2 -2.24 13.11 1.98
C VAL A 2 -2.11 12.42 0.63
N THR A 3 -0.97 12.59 -0.02
CA THR A 3 -0.70 11.97 -1.33
C THR A 3 0.30 10.82 -1.16
N ILE A 4 -0.03 9.68 -1.70
CA ILE A 4 0.82 8.49 -1.72
C ILE A 4 0.93 8.01 -3.16
N LYS A 5 2.13 7.72 -3.61
CA LYS A 5 2.35 7.12 -4.92
C LYS A 5 2.75 5.66 -4.74
N ALA A 6 1.98 4.77 -5.34
CA ALA A 6 2.25 3.33 -5.29
C ALA A 6 2.77 2.89 -6.66
N THR A 7 3.96 2.30 -6.68
CA THR A 7 4.57 1.75 -7.90
C THR A 7 4.56 0.23 -7.82
N GLY A 8 3.85 -0.40 -8.73
CA GLY A 8 3.80 -1.86 -8.81
C GLY A 8 5.01 -2.40 -9.56
N LYS A 9 5.74 -3.28 -8.90
CA LYS A 9 6.90 -3.98 -9.47
C LYS A 9 6.69 -5.46 -9.31
N GLN A 10 7.40 -6.28 -10.06
CA GLN A 10 7.40 -7.72 -9.82
C GLN A 10 8.41 -8.01 -8.71
N TRP A 11 8.01 -8.37 -7.53
CA TRP A 11 6.66 -8.68 -7.05
C TRP A 11 6.48 -8.02 -5.70
N PHE A 12 6.46 -6.71 -5.69
CA PHE A 12 6.26 -5.89 -4.49
C PHE A 12 5.78 -4.50 -4.89
N TRP A 13 5.38 -3.73 -3.88
CA TRP A 13 5.00 -2.33 -4.06
C TRP A 13 6.08 -1.43 -3.50
N THR A 14 6.35 -0.32 -4.19
CA THR A 14 7.15 0.78 -3.66
C THR A 14 6.22 1.95 -3.41
N TYR A 15 6.28 2.50 -2.21
CA TYR A 15 5.43 3.63 -1.83
C TYR A 15 6.27 4.88 -1.65
N ASP A 16 5.80 5.98 -2.25
CA ASP A 16 6.39 7.30 -2.10
C ASP A 16 5.41 8.20 -1.36
N TYR A 17 5.93 8.97 -0.41
CA TYR A 17 5.19 10.03 0.26
C TYR A 17 5.79 11.36 -0.23
N PRO A 18 5.36 11.87 -1.40
CA PRO A 18 6.02 13.02 -2.02
C PRO A 18 5.98 14.28 -1.17
N ASP A 19 4.92 14.49 -0.39
CA ASP A 19 4.82 15.64 0.49
C ASP A 19 5.83 15.60 1.63
N ASN A 20 6.36 14.44 1.96
CA ASN A 20 7.28 14.23 3.08
C ASN A 20 8.69 13.83 2.63
N GLY A 21 8.88 13.58 1.34
CA GLY A 21 10.19 13.35 0.75
C GLY A 21 10.86 12.02 1.05
N PHE A 22 10.08 10.95 1.29
CA PHE A 22 10.66 9.63 1.48
C PHE A 22 9.89 8.55 0.74
N SER A 23 10.52 7.40 0.57
CA SER A 23 9.90 6.23 -0.05
C SER A 23 10.42 4.94 0.61
N PHE A 24 9.68 3.86 0.42
CA PHE A 24 10.10 2.55 0.92
C PHE A 24 9.47 1.44 0.09
N ASP A 25 10.09 0.26 0.15
CA ASP A 25 9.57 -0.95 -0.47
C ASP A 25 8.74 -1.73 0.54
N SER A 26 7.68 -2.36 0.06
CA SER A 26 6.78 -3.17 0.89
C SER A 26 6.70 -4.56 0.28
N LEU A 27 7.30 -5.53 0.95
CA LEU A 27 7.40 -6.90 0.49
C LEU A 27 6.59 -7.84 1.39
N MET A 28 6.02 -8.87 0.78
CA MET A 28 5.28 -9.88 1.53
C MET A 28 6.19 -10.57 2.56
N VAL A 29 5.70 -10.67 3.80
CA VAL A 29 6.39 -11.42 4.84
C VAL A 29 6.28 -12.90 4.52
N GLN A 30 7.43 -13.60 4.52
CA GLN A 30 7.46 -15.04 4.28
C GLN A 30 6.82 -15.78 5.45
N GLU A 31 6.21 -16.93 5.17
CA GLU A 31 5.48 -17.69 6.19
C GLU A 31 6.33 -17.96 7.43
N LYS A 32 7.60 -18.29 7.26
CA LYS A 32 8.52 -18.54 8.36
C LYS A 32 8.81 -17.33 9.24
N ASP A 33 8.57 -16.13 8.74
CA ASP A 33 8.84 -14.88 9.44
C ASP A 33 7.58 -14.22 9.98
N LEU A 34 6.42 -14.87 9.84
CA LEU A 34 5.16 -14.34 10.34
C LEU A 34 5.16 -14.29 11.86
N LYS A 35 4.73 -13.16 12.40
CA LYS A 35 4.50 -12.99 13.82
C LYS A 35 3.09 -13.43 14.18
N PRO A 36 2.83 -13.78 15.45
CA PRO A 36 1.47 -14.12 15.87
C PRO A 36 0.46 -13.04 15.46
N GLY A 37 -0.64 -13.45 14.88
CA GLY A 37 -1.69 -12.54 14.44
C GLY A 37 -1.53 -11.97 13.04
N GLN A 38 -0.41 -12.20 12.37
CA GLN A 38 -0.23 -11.75 10.99
C GLN A 38 -0.83 -12.75 10.00
N PRO A 39 -1.67 -12.28 9.07
CA PRO A 39 -2.28 -13.18 8.08
C PRO A 39 -1.25 -13.64 7.04
N ARG A 40 -1.33 -14.90 6.69
CA ARG A 40 -0.52 -15.47 5.62
C ARG A 40 -0.88 -14.83 4.28
N LEU A 41 0.11 -14.51 3.46
CA LEU A 41 0.00 -13.92 2.13
C LEU A 41 -0.53 -12.48 2.10
N LEU A 42 -0.87 -11.91 3.25
CA LEU A 42 -1.37 -10.53 3.32
C LEU A 42 -0.44 -9.61 4.11
N ALA A 43 0.42 -10.16 4.96
CA ALA A 43 1.31 -9.33 5.76
C ALA A 43 2.51 -8.85 4.95
N VAL A 44 2.93 -7.62 5.20
CA VAL A 44 4.10 -7.01 4.57
C VAL A 44 5.10 -6.55 5.63
N ASP A 45 6.35 -6.38 5.22
CA ASP A 45 7.41 -5.92 6.11
C ASP A 45 7.29 -4.43 6.46
N ASN A 46 6.82 -3.62 5.51
CA ASN A 46 6.63 -2.19 5.70
C ASN A 46 5.22 -1.80 5.27
N GLU A 47 4.42 -1.33 6.20
CA GLU A 47 3.01 -0.98 5.96
C GLU A 47 2.86 0.45 5.50
N VAL A 48 1.87 0.69 4.65
CA VAL A 48 1.42 2.05 4.34
C VAL A 48 0.66 2.57 5.56
N VAL A 49 1.02 3.74 6.05
CA VAL A 49 0.37 4.36 7.20
C VAL A 49 -0.31 5.64 6.76
N VAL A 50 -1.59 5.78 7.11
CA VAL A 50 -2.38 6.96 6.77
C VAL A 50 -3.18 7.44 7.99
N PRO A 51 -3.49 8.75 8.06
CA PRO A 51 -4.31 9.28 9.17
C PRO A 51 -5.79 8.98 8.93
N VAL A 52 -6.51 8.71 10.03
CA VAL A 52 -7.95 8.49 10.01
C VAL A 52 -8.69 9.78 9.65
N ASN A 53 -9.81 9.66 8.96
CA ASN A 53 -10.70 10.78 8.59
C ASN A 53 -10.08 11.85 7.68
N LYS A 54 -8.98 11.54 7.02
CA LYS A 54 -8.37 12.43 6.02
C LYS A 54 -8.56 11.85 4.63
N VAL A 55 -8.64 12.71 3.65
CA VAL A 55 -8.68 12.28 2.25
C VAL A 55 -7.28 11.86 1.83
N ILE A 56 -7.16 10.65 1.32
CA ILE A 56 -5.91 10.09 0.84
C ILE A 56 -5.98 10.00 -0.67
N ARG A 57 -5.07 10.68 -1.34
CA ARG A 57 -4.92 10.61 -2.79
C ARG A 57 -3.89 9.54 -3.10
N VAL A 58 -4.29 8.56 -3.88
CA VAL A 58 -3.41 7.46 -4.27
C VAL A 58 -3.12 7.55 -5.76
N GLN A 59 -1.85 7.69 -6.08
CA GLN A 59 -1.36 7.68 -7.46
C GLN A 59 -0.72 6.31 -7.69
N VAL A 60 -1.07 5.67 -8.80
CA VAL A 60 -0.64 4.28 -9.04
C VAL A 60 -0.03 4.17 -10.43
N ILE A 61 1.13 3.57 -10.51
CA ILE A 61 1.85 3.33 -11.76
C ILE A 61 2.51 1.94 -11.72
N GLY A 62 2.67 1.32 -12.87
CA GLY A 62 3.43 0.08 -13.00
C GLY A 62 4.84 0.34 -13.48
N ALA A 63 5.82 -0.38 -12.96
CA ALA A 63 7.21 -0.25 -13.38
C ALA A 63 7.58 -1.24 -14.51
N ASP A 64 6.94 -2.39 -14.55
CA ASP A 64 7.29 -3.47 -15.48
C ASP A 64 6.08 -4.03 -16.21
N VAL A 65 5.13 -4.63 -15.53
CA VAL A 65 3.91 -5.17 -16.10
C VAL A 65 2.70 -4.51 -15.47
N ILE A 66 1.50 -4.81 -15.98
CA ILE A 66 0.27 -4.28 -15.39
C ILE A 66 -0.01 -4.99 -14.07
N HIS A 67 -0.27 -4.20 -13.04
CA HIS A 67 -0.71 -4.67 -11.73
C HIS A 67 -2.05 -4.01 -11.40
N ALA A 68 -2.73 -4.50 -10.38
CA ALA A 68 -3.94 -3.85 -9.89
C ALA A 68 -3.80 -3.57 -8.39
N PHE A 69 -3.96 -2.31 -8.02
CA PHE A 69 -3.93 -1.88 -6.62
C PHE A 69 -5.37 -1.93 -6.10
N ALA A 70 -5.66 -2.87 -5.23
CA ALA A 70 -7.03 -3.08 -4.75
C ALA A 70 -7.05 -3.22 -3.23
N VAL A 71 -7.87 -2.40 -2.58
CA VAL A 71 -8.14 -2.51 -1.14
C VAL A 71 -9.66 -2.50 -0.99
N PRO A 72 -10.29 -3.67 -0.92
CA PRO A 72 -11.75 -3.77 -0.93
C PRO A 72 -12.44 -2.99 0.18
N SER A 73 -11.84 -2.92 1.37
CA SER A 73 -12.42 -2.20 2.51
C SER A 73 -12.62 -0.72 2.25
N PHE A 74 -11.86 -0.15 1.32
CA PHE A 74 -12.00 1.26 0.93
C PHE A 74 -12.73 1.43 -0.40
N GLY A 75 -13.16 0.32 -0.99
CA GLY A 75 -13.87 0.35 -2.28
C GLY A 75 -13.00 0.78 -3.45
N ILE A 76 -11.69 0.63 -3.36
CA ILE A 76 -10.78 1.05 -4.43
C ILE A 76 -10.17 -0.14 -5.17
N LYS A 77 -10.09 0.02 -6.49
CA LYS A 77 -9.37 -0.88 -7.38
C LYS A 77 -8.93 -0.04 -8.56
N ILE A 78 -7.62 0.06 -8.77
CA ILE A 78 -7.05 0.89 -9.82
C ILE A 78 -5.84 0.20 -10.45
N ASP A 79 -5.74 0.26 -11.77
CA ASP A 79 -4.67 -0.41 -12.49
C ASP A 79 -3.37 0.38 -12.41
N ALA A 80 -2.28 -0.34 -12.17
CA ALA A 80 -0.91 0.17 -12.23
C ALA A 80 -0.36 -0.19 -13.60
N VAL A 81 -0.36 0.76 -14.52
CA VAL A 81 0.04 0.56 -15.92
C VAL A 81 1.41 1.21 -16.15
N PRO A 82 2.36 0.49 -16.76
CA PRO A 82 3.66 1.09 -17.09
C PRO A 82 3.50 2.34 -17.96
N GLY A 83 4.16 3.42 -17.53
CA GLY A 83 4.13 4.69 -18.25
C GLY A 83 2.86 5.51 -18.08
N ARG A 84 1.91 5.08 -17.25
CA ARG A 84 0.65 5.78 -17.05
C ARG A 84 0.36 5.95 -15.56
N LEU A 85 0.23 7.19 -15.12
CA LEU A 85 -0.12 7.49 -13.72
C LEU A 85 -1.63 7.57 -13.59
N ASN A 86 -2.20 6.64 -12.81
CA ASN A 86 -3.62 6.64 -12.48
C ASN A 86 -3.81 7.15 -11.06
N GLU A 87 -4.98 7.70 -10.75
CA GLU A 87 -5.27 8.27 -9.44
C GLU A 87 -6.62 7.82 -8.91
N THR A 88 -6.70 7.68 -7.60
CA THR A 88 -7.95 7.49 -6.88
C THR A 88 -7.85 8.12 -5.49
N TRP A 89 -8.97 8.20 -4.79
CA TRP A 89 -9.04 8.78 -3.45
C TRP A 89 -9.84 7.88 -2.54
N PHE A 90 -9.47 7.89 -1.26
CA PHE A 90 -10.29 7.26 -0.24
C PHE A 90 -10.14 8.00 1.09
N ARG A 91 -11.06 7.70 2.01
CA ARG A 91 -11.00 8.20 3.38
C ARG A 91 -11.43 7.08 4.31
N ALA A 92 -10.54 6.67 5.21
CA ALA A 92 -10.86 5.68 6.21
C ALA A 92 -11.47 6.36 7.44
N THR A 93 -12.59 5.84 7.91
CA THR A 93 -13.31 6.44 9.04
C THR A 93 -13.01 5.76 10.37
N ARG A 94 -12.27 4.66 10.34
CA ARG A 94 -11.89 3.90 11.55
C ARG A 94 -10.43 3.54 11.51
N GLU A 95 -9.77 3.65 12.65
CA GLU A 95 -8.41 3.13 12.81
C GLU A 95 -8.41 1.61 12.70
N GLY A 96 -7.30 1.06 12.25
CA GLY A 96 -7.14 -0.39 12.11
C GLY A 96 -6.20 -0.74 11.00
N VAL A 97 -6.12 -2.03 10.69
CA VAL A 97 -5.27 -2.56 9.63
C VAL A 97 -6.17 -3.13 8.55
N TYR A 98 -5.97 -2.68 7.32
CA TYR A 98 -6.77 -3.09 6.17
C TYR A 98 -5.86 -3.72 5.14
N TYR A 99 -6.34 -4.78 4.50
CA TYR A 99 -5.55 -5.57 3.57
C TYR A 99 -6.11 -5.52 2.16
N GLY A 100 -5.20 -5.57 1.20
CA GLY A 100 -5.52 -5.71 -0.20
C GLY A 100 -4.43 -6.50 -0.88
N GLN A 101 -4.55 -6.63 -2.18
CA GLN A 101 -3.52 -7.29 -2.98
C GLN A 101 -3.71 -6.95 -4.45
N CYS A 102 -2.73 -7.34 -5.26
CA CYS A 102 -2.87 -7.25 -6.70
C CYS A 102 -3.97 -8.21 -7.15
N SER A 103 -5.05 -7.67 -7.72
CA SER A 103 -6.22 -8.46 -8.10
C SER A 103 -6.19 -8.96 -9.54
N GLU A 104 -5.16 -8.59 -10.29
CA GLU A 104 -4.96 -9.06 -11.65
C GLU A 104 -3.83 -10.10 -11.69
N LEU A 105 -3.63 -10.71 -12.85
CA LEU A 105 -2.48 -11.59 -13.03
C LEU A 105 -1.21 -10.75 -13.03
N CYS A 106 -0.46 -10.81 -11.95
CA CYS A 106 0.71 -9.96 -11.73
C CYS A 106 2.02 -10.67 -12.07
N GLY A 107 2.09 -11.26 -13.26
CA GLY A 107 3.25 -12.01 -13.70
C GLY A 107 3.05 -13.50 -13.50
N LYS A 108 4.04 -14.17 -12.93
CA LYS A 108 3.99 -15.63 -12.77
C LYS A 108 3.06 -16.06 -11.65
N ASP A 109 2.55 -17.27 -11.74
CA ASP A 109 1.84 -17.95 -10.67
C ASP A 109 2.70 -17.90 -9.41
N HIS A 110 2.09 -17.84 -8.25
CA HIS A 110 2.75 -17.81 -6.94
C HIS A 110 3.35 -16.45 -6.55
N ALA A 111 3.25 -15.43 -7.41
CA ALA A 111 3.68 -14.08 -7.06
C ALA A 111 2.55 -13.34 -6.37
N TYR A 112 2.72 -13.01 -5.12
CA TYR A 112 1.72 -12.26 -4.34
C TYR A 112 2.27 -10.88 -4.02
N MET A 113 1.41 -9.87 -4.18
CA MET A 113 1.75 -8.48 -3.91
C MET A 113 0.74 -7.92 -2.92
N PRO A 114 0.86 -8.27 -1.63
CA PRO A 114 -0.10 -7.79 -0.64
C PRO A 114 0.06 -6.30 -0.38
N ILE A 115 -1.06 -5.69 -0.01
CA ILE A 115 -1.13 -4.29 0.38
C ILE A 115 -1.63 -4.26 1.80
N THR A 116 -0.90 -3.61 2.70
CA THR A 116 -1.34 -3.42 4.07
C THR A 116 -1.39 -1.94 4.37
N VAL A 117 -2.55 -1.46 4.74
CA VAL A 117 -2.77 -0.05 5.10
C VAL A 117 -3.14 0.01 6.58
N ARG A 118 -2.31 0.68 7.36
CA ARG A 118 -2.58 0.93 8.77
C ARG A 118 -3.14 2.33 8.93
N VAL A 119 -4.35 2.42 9.43
CA VAL A 119 -5.02 3.71 9.67
C VAL A 119 -4.85 4.07 11.13
N VAL A 120 -4.25 5.21 11.40
CA VAL A 120 -3.92 5.65 12.75
C VAL A 120 -4.44 7.07 13.00
N ASN A 121 -4.43 7.50 14.27
CA ASN A 121 -4.78 8.86 14.60
C ASN A 121 -3.67 9.85 14.18
N ASP A 122 -3.96 11.14 14.26
CA ASP A 122 -3.02 12.18 13.80
C ASP A 122 -1.70 12.16 14.58
N THR A 123 -1.75 11.88 15.87
CA THR A 123 -0.56 11.83 16.72
C THR A 123 0.35 10.66 16.31
N ASP A 124 -0.22 9.49 16.11
CA ASP A 124 0.54 8.30 15.69
C ASP A 124 1.06 8.46 14.27
N TYR A 125 0.31 9.11 13.41
CA TYR A 125 0.75 9.39 12.04
C TYR A 125 1.97 10.31 12.04
N ALA A 126 1.94 11.37 12.83
CA ALA A 126 3.08 12.29 12.96
C ALA A 126 4.32 11.58 13.50
N ALA A 127 4.16 10.72 14.50
CA ALA A 127 5.26 9.93 15.06
C ALA A 127 5.84 8.97 14.02
N TRP A 128 4.98 8.35 13.24
CA TRP A 128 5.44 7.45 12.17
C TRP A 128 6.22 8.20 11.10
N LEU A 129 5.75 9.38 10.69
CA LEU A 129 6.47 10.22 9.71
C LEU A 129 7.87 10.58 10.20
N ASP A 130 8.00 10.92 11.47
CA ASP A 130 9.30 11.28 12.05
C ASP A 130 10.30 10.12 12.02
N LYS A 131 9.81 8.91 12.24
CA LYS A 131 10.65 7.70 12.16
C LYS A 131 11.02 7.33 10.74
N ALA A 132 10.13 7.58 9.79
CA ALA A 132 10.31 7.19 8.40
C ALA A 132 11.28 8.10 7.63
N LYS A 133 11.42 9.32 8.08
CA LYS A 133 12.31 10.30 7.44
C LYS A 133 13.78 10.00 7.67
#